data_6fa67ea449ae4f52ca5275d8fa7f8f04
#
_entry.id   6fa67ea449ae4f52ca5275d8fa7f8f04
#
_cell.length_a   1.000
_cell.length_b   1.000
_cell.length_c   1.000
_cell.angle_alpha   90.00
_cell.angle_beta   90.00
_cell.angle_gamma   90.00
#
_symmetry.space_group_name_H-M   'P 1'
#
loop_
_entity.id
_entity.type
_entity.pdbx_description
1 polymer ?
#
loop_
_entity_poly.entity_id
_entity_poly.type
_entity_poly.pdbx_seq_one_letter_code
_entity_poly.pdbx_strand_id
1 'polypeptide(L)'
;MRIQKFEADRRELIEVARGDRPADLFIRGGTVVNVYSGELLPHHVAIYKDRIAYVGPREVAVGDETEVVDAAGMFVVPGYIETHSHPWILYNPVSLAEWIVPLGTTTVVHDTLFFYVHLGHEGTVRLIEALRDVPINQLWLARIVAQAGYPEEQEWFDPVFVRKLLEHEDVIGTAELTRWPMLYQADPLIVDTMEFAKRLGKVSDG
;
A
#
# COMPACT_ATOMS: atom_id res chain seq x y z
N MET A 1 10.06 -4.28 4.82
CA MET A 1 9.07 -4.94 3.95
C MET A 1 8.43 -6.04 4.75
N ARG A 2 7.16 -5.86 5.11
CA ARG A 2 6.39 -6.83 5.89
C ARG A 2 6.42 -8.16 5.13
N ILE A 3 7.01 -9.20 5.70
CA ILE A 3 6.76 -10.56 5.25
C ILE A 3 5.33 -10.86 5.71
N GLN A 4 4.35 -10.51 4.87
CA GLN A 4 2.98 -10.90 5.09
C GLN A 4 2.98 -12.43 5.21
N LYS A 5 2.60 -12.94 6.40
CA LYS A 5 2.25 -14.36 6.50
C LYS A 5 1.00 -14.53 5.65
N PHE A 6 1.18 -15.14 4.50
CA PHE A 6 0.06 -15.49 3.65
C PHE A 6 -0.76 -16.58 4.34
N GLU A 7 -2.07 -16.42 4.37
CA GLU A 7 -2.98 -17.45 4.90
C GLU A 7 -3.04 -18.66 3.98
N ALA A 8 -2.95 -18.43 2.67
CA ALA A 8 -2.88 -19.49 1.67
C ALA A 8 -1.43 -19.92 1.45
N ASP A 9 -1.14 -21.22 1.55
CA ASP A 9 0.15 -21.74 1.14
C ASP A 9 0.21 -22.01 -0.39
N ARG A 10 1.41 -22.24 -0.91
CA ARG A 10 1.60 -22.44 -2.36
C ARG A 10 0.92 -23.70 -2.88
N ARG A 11 0.85 -24.76 -2.07
CA ARG A 11 0.22 -26.02 -2.48
C ARG A 11 -1.27 -25.81 -2.64
N GLU A 12 -1.91 -25.19 -1.68
CA GLU A 12 -3.32 -24.84 -1.74
C GLU A 12 -3.64 -23.99 -2.99
N LEU A 13 -2.84 -22.95 -3.27
CA LEU A 13 -3.02 -22.12 -4.46
C LEU A 13 -2.89 -22.91 -5.78
N ILE A 14 -1.93 -23.85 -5.84
CA ILE A 14 -1.76 -24.73 -7.02
C ILE A 14 -2.95 -25.66 -7.17
N GLU A 15 -3.45 -26.24 -6.09
CA GLU A 15 -4.64 -27.12 -6.11
C GLU A 15 -5.88 -26.36 -6.61
N VAL A 16 -6.09 -25.12 -6.14
CA VAL A 16 -7.16 -24.25 -6.64
C VAL A 16 -6.97 -23.91 -8.12
N ALA A 17 -5.77 -23.51 -8.53
CA ALA A 17 -5.47 -23.17 -9.92
C ALA A 17 -5.68 -24.35 -10.89
N ARG A 18 -5.53 -25.58 -10.43
CA ARG A 18 -5.78 -26.80 -11.20
C ARG A 18 -7.24 -27.22 -11.18
N GLY A 19 -8.03 -26.76 -10.20
CA GLY A 19 -9.41 -27.18 -9.96
C GLY A 19 -9.55 -28.39 -9.04
N ASP A 20 -8.47 -28.80 -8.36
CA ASP A 20 -8.46 -29.93 -7.41
C ASP A 20 -9.06 -29.51 -6.04
N ARG A 21 -9.14 -28.21 -5.78
CA ARG A 21 -9.72 -27.60 -4.59
C ARG A 21 -10.63 -26.45 -4.98
N PRO A 22 -11.81 -26.25 -4.34
CA PRO A 22 -12.64 -25.09 -4.59
C PRO A 22 -11.97 -23.79 -4.13
N ALA A 23 -12.24 -22.70 -4.83
CA ALA A 23 -11.93 -21.35 -4.43
C ALA A 23 -12.95 -20.84 -3.41
N ASP A 24 -12.58 -19.85 -2.60
CA ASP A 24 -13.54 -19.16 -1.72
C ASP A 24 -14.40 -18.18 -2.52
N LEU A 25 -13.77 -17.48 -3.50
CA LEU A 25 -14.43 -16.53 -4.38
C LEU A 25 -14.02 -16.76 -5.85
N PHE A 26 -15.00 -16.77 -6.75
CA PHE A 26 -14.79 -16.90 -8.18
C PHE A 26 -15.47 -15.76 -8.95
N ILE A 27 -14.68 -14.93 -9.61
CA ILE A 27 -15.17 -13.86 -10.48
C ILE A 27 -15.32 -14.43 -11.89
N ARG A 28 -16.55 -14.48 -12.37
CA ARG A 28 -16.93 -15.14 -13.62
C ARG A 28 -17.19 -14.12 -14.73
N GLY A 29 -16.69 -14.38 -15.93
CA GLY A 29 -17.13 -13.73 -17.16
C GLY A 29 -16.69 -12.29 -17.39
N GLY A 30 -15.76 -11.76 -16.58
CA GLY A 30 -15.25 -10.42 -16.72
C GLY A 30 -14.18 -10.26 -17.80
N THR A 31 -13.90 -9.01 -18.18
CA THR A 31 -12.74 -8.63 -18.97
C THR A 31 -11.62 -8.19 -18.02
N VAL A 32 -10.64 -9.06 -17.80
CA VAL A 32 -9.49 -8.77 -16.95
C VAL A 32 -8.54 -7.81 -17.65
N VAL A 33 -8.24 -6.68 -17.01
CA VAL A 33 -7.21 -5.74 -17.47
C VAL A 33 -5.86 -6.20 -16.96
N ASN A 34 -5.03 -6.74 -17.84
CA ASN A 34 -3.67 -7.12 -17.50
C ASN A 34 -2.77 -5.88 -17.48
N VAL A 35 -2.54 -5.33 -16.31
CA VAL A 35 -1.76 -4.10 -16.14
C VAL A 35 -0.27 -4.26 -16.46
N TYR A 36 0.24 -5.49 -16.58
CA TYR A 36 1.63 -5.75 -16.97
C TYR A 36 1.84 -5.71 -18.49
N SER A 37 0.86 -6.20 -19.26
CA SER A 37 0.96 -6.28 -20.72
C SER A 37 0.06 -5.28 -21.44
N GLY A 38 -0.93 -4.68 -20.74
CA GLY A 38 -1.95 -3.81 -21.33
C GLY A 38 -3.05 -4.57 -22.09
N GLU A 39 -3.08 -5.90 -22.01
CA GLU A 39 -4.08 -6.72 -22.70
C GLU A 39 -5.41 -6.73 -21.96
N LEU A 40 -6.49 -6.83 -22.71
CA LEU A 40 -7.85 -7.06 -22.21
C LEU A 40 -8.21 -8.54 -22.47
N LEU A 41 -8.35 -9.31 -21.40
CA LEU A 41 -8.47 -10.75 -21.45
C LEU A 41 -9.84 -11.21 -20.95
N PRO A 42 -10.63 -11.97 -21.73
CA PRO A 42 -11.90 -12.55 -21.28
C PRO A 42 -11.60 -13.71 -20.33
N HIS A 43 -11.30 -13.41 -19.10
CA HIS A 43 -10.79 -14.36 -18.10
C HIS A 43 -11.64 -14.35 -16.84
N HIS A 44 -11.55 -15.46 -16.12
CA HIS A 44 -12.08 -15.62 -14.77
C HIS A 44 -10.95 -15.39 -13.76
N VAL A 45 -11.32 -15.09 -12.51
CA VAL A 45 -10.39 -14.98 -11.40
C VAL A 45 -10.86 -15.87 -10.26
N ALA A 46 -10.01 -16.78 -9.80
CA ALA A 46 -10.26 -17.58 -8.61
C ALA A 46 -9.39 -17.07 -7.46
N ILE A 47 -10.02 -16.83 -6.31
CA ILE A 47 -9.40 -16.32 -5.10
C ILE A 47 -9.55 -17.36 -4.00
N TYR A 48 -8.47 -17.61 -3.29
CA TYR A 48 -8.46 -18.51 -2.14
C TYR A 48 -7.76 -17.83 -0.97
N LYS A 49 -8.48 -17.73 0.14
CA LYS A 49 -8.07 -16.95 1.30
C LYS A 49 -7.67 -15.52 0.88
N ASP A 50 -6.44 -15.16 1.09
CA ASP A 50 -5.90 -13.82 0.85
C ASP A 50 -5.17 -13.67 -0.51
N ARG A 51 -5.35 -14.65 -1.44
CA ARG A 51 -4.59 -14.67 -2.69
C ARG A 51 -5.42 -15.00 -3.93
N ILE A 52 -5.04 -14.37 -5.05
CA ILE A 52 -5.46 -14.80 -6.37
C ILE A 52 -4.71 -16.10 -6.70
N ALA A 53 -5.45 -17.19 -6.84
CA ALA A 53 -4.91 -18.49 -7.18
C ALA A 53 -4.85 -18.73 -8.70
N TYR A 54 -5.84 -18.18 -9.44
CA TYR A 54 -5.92 -18.38 -10.88
C TYR A 54 -6.48 -17.15 -11.59
N VAL A 55 -5.91 -16.84 -12.75
CA VAL A 55 -6.47 -15.91 -13.73
C VAL A 55 -6.38 -16.59 -15.08
N GLY A 56 -7.51 -16.84 -15.75
CA GLY A 56 -7.49 -17.53 -17.03
C GLY A 56 -8.88 -17.82 -17.60
N PRO A 57 -8.93 -18.44 -18.82
CA PRO A 57 -10.18 -18.64 -19.55
C PRO A 57 -11.02 -19.83 -19.05
N ARG A 58 -10.48 -20.68 -18.17
CA ARG A 58 -11.18 -21.87 -17.70
C ARG A 58 -11.98 -21.59 -16.45
N GLU A 59 -13.19 -22.08 -16.37
CA GLU A 59 -13.99 -22.12 -15.15
C GLU A 59 -13.53 -23.28 -14.28
N VAL A 60 -12.59 -23.00 -13.39
CA VAL A 60 -11.98 -23.96 -12.48
C VAL A 60 -12.31 -23.61 -11.02
N ALA A 61 -12.18 -24.60 -10.14
CA ALA A 61 -12.26 -24.39 -8.70
C ALA A 61 -13.60 -23.81 -8.18
N VAL A 62 -14.70 -24.01 -8.88
CA VAL A 62 -16.04 -23.68 -8.38
C VAL A 62 -16.62 -24.89 -7.69
N GLY A 63 -16.92 -24.77 -6.38
CA GLY A 63 -17.57 -25.76 -5.55
C GLY A 63 -18.86 -25.22 -4.93
N ASP A 64 -19.53 -26.04 -4.11
CA ASP A 64 -20.83 -25.70 -3.53
C ASP A 64 -20.76 -24.48 -2.57
N GLU A 65 -19.62 -24.26 -1.93
CA GLU A 65 -19.38 -23.17 -0.98
C GLU A 65 -18.66 -21.96 -1.64
N THR A 66 -18.30 -22.03 -2.92
CA THR A 66 -17.62 -20.94 -3.63
C THR A 66 -18.59 -19.78 -3.85
N GLU A 67 -18.28 -18.61 -3.34
CA GLU A 67 -18.99 -17.39 -3.69
C GLU A 67 -18.68 -17.05 -5.16
N VAL A 68 -19.72 -16.87 -5.98
CA VAL A 68 -19.55 -16.53 -7.40
C VAL A 68 -20.04 -15.11 -7.68
N VAL A 69 -19.15 -14.26 -8.15
CA VAL A 69 -19.48 -12.90 -8.63
C VAL A 69 -19.56 -12.94 -10.14
N ASP A 70 -20.74 -12.65 -10.70
CA ASP A 70 -20.91 -12.50 -12.15
C ASP A 70 -20.42 -11.11 -12.58
N ALA A 71 -19.36 -11.09 -13.38
CA ALA A 71 -18.75 -9.89 -13.94
C ALA A 71 -18.98 -9.78 -15.45
N ALA A 72 -20.00 -10.46 -16.00
CA ALA A 72 -20.30 -10.40 -17.43
C ALA A 72 -20.52 -8.96 -17.90
N GLY A 73 -19.77 -8.54 -18.92
CA GLY A 73 -19.80 -7.16 -19.43
C GLY A 73 -19.06 -6.13 -18.59
N MET A 74 -18.41 -6.52 -17.50
CA MET A 74 -17.63 -5.64 -16.65
C MET A 74 -16.13 -5.83 -16.87
N PHE A 75 -15.35 -4.79 -16.52
CA PHE A 75 -13.90 -4.91 -16.41
C PHE A 75 -13.51 -5.33 -15.00
N VAL A 76 -12.58 -6.28 -14.92
CA VAL A 76 -11.94 -6.69 -13.65
C VAL A 76 -10.54 -6.11 -13.63
N VAL A 77 -10.30 -5.23 -12.70
CA VAL A 77 -9.03 -4.48 -12.57
C VAL A 77 -8.43 -4.70 -11.19
N PRO A 78 -7.10 -4.58 -11.02
CA PRO A 78 -6.51 -4.47 -9.70
C PRO A 78 -7.09 -3.28 -8.93
N GLY A 79 -7.19 -3.39 -7.61
CA GLY A 79 -7.57 -2.26 -6.77
C GLY A 79 -6.64 -1.07 -6.99
N TYR A 80 -7.22 0.14 -6.97
CA TYR A 80 -6.44 1.38 -7.14
C TYR A 80 -5.49 1.61 -5.96
N ILE A 81 -4.38 2.26 -6.27
CA ILE A 81 -3.37 2.67 -5.28
C ILE A 81 -3.30 4.19 -5.30
N GLU A 82 -3.67 4.81 -4.17
CA GLU A 82 -3.37 6.22 -3.94
C GLU A 82 -1.93 6.33 -3.44
N THR A 83 -1.06 6.90 -4.26
CA THR A 83 0.38 6.85 -4.03
C THR A 83 0.91 7.96 -3.13
N HIS A 84 0.09 8.99 -2.85
CA HIS A 84 0.46 10.08 -1.96
C HIS A 84 -0.77 10.76 -1.39
N SER A 85 -0.96 10.71 -0.08
CA SER A 85 -2.11 11.33 0.56
C SER A 85 -1.77 12.06 1.86
N HIS A 86 -2.57 13.08 2.14
CA HIS A 86 -2.52 13.91 3.34
C HIS A 86 -3.85 13.83 4.10
N PRO A 87 -4.19 12.70 4.73
CA PRO A 87 -5.54 12.45 5.26
C PRO A 87 -5.93 13.37 6.42
N TRP A 88 -4.97 13.98 7.10
CA TRP A 88 -5.21 14.88 8.24
C TRP A 88 -5.88 16.21 7.90
N ILE A 89 -5.95 16.60 6.61
CA ILE A 89 -6.48 17.92 6.21
C ILE A 89 -8.02 17.94 6.30
N LEU A 90 -8.68 16.96 5.71
CA LEU A 90 -10.14 16.86 5.66
C LEU A 90 -10.67 15.58 6.32
N TYR A 91 -9.88 14.51 6.29
CA TYR A 91 -10.21 13.19 6.80
C TYR A 91 -9.08 12.67 7.66
N ASN A 92 -9.40 11.83 8.64
CA ASN A 92 -8.40 10.97 9.24
C ASN A 92 -8.24 9.68 8.38
N PRO A 93 -7.20 8.85 8.59
CA PRO A 93 -6.98 7.65 7.78
C PRO A 93 -8.16 6.66 7.76
N VAL A 94 -8.92 6.56 8.85
CA VAL A 94 -10.09 5.66 8.93
C VAL A 94 -11.24 6.20 8.08
N SER A 95 -11.62 7.47 8.29
CA SER A 95 -12.70 8.08 7.52
C SER A 95 -12.36 8.24 6.04
N LEU A 96 -11.08 8.44 5.69
CA LEU A 96 -10.65 8.39 4.30
C LEU A 96 -10.91 7.00 3.70
N ALA A 97 -10.52 5.93 4.41
CA ALA A 97 -10.75 4.56 3.96
C ALA A 97 -12.24 4.26 3.71
N GLU A 98 -13.13 4.71 4.60
CA GLU A 98 -14.58 4.56 4.43
C GLU A 98 -15.10 5.15 3.11
N TRP A 99 -14.47 6.22 2.62
CA TRP A 99 -14.87 6.85 1.36
C TRP A 99 -14.23 6.22 0.13
N ILE A 100 -12.96 5.85 0.19
CA ILE A 100 -12.21 5.44 -1.01
C ILE A 100 -12.30 3.94 -1.30
N VAL A 101 -12.47 3.09 -0.29
CA VAL A 101 -12.61 1.63 -0.49
C VAL A 101 -13.81 1.28 -1.36
N PRO A 102 -15.01 1.83 -1.13
CA PRO A 102 -16.16 1.57 -2.02
C PRO A 102 -15.98 2.05 -3.46
N LEU A 103 -15.01 2.96 -3.69
CA LEU A 103 -14.66 3.47 -5.02
C LEU A 103 -13.55 2.67 -5.70
N GLY A 104 -13.05 1.61 -5.04
CA GLY A 104 -12.08 0.69 -5.60
C GLY A 104 -10.62 0.94 -5.20
N THR A 105 -10.34 1.90 -4.32
CA THR A 105 -8.98 2.11 -3.79
C THR A 105 -8.71 1.12 -2.67
N THR A 106 -7.71 0.27 -2.84
CA THR A 106 -7.35 -0.81 -1.89
C THR A 106 -6.03 -0.58 -1.17
N THR A 107 -5.27 0.41 -1.61
CA THR A 107 -3.99 0.78 -1.01
C THR A 107 -3.85 2.30 -1.00
N VAL A 108 -3.35 2.84 0.10
CA VAL A 108 -3.06 4.27 0.24
C VAL A 108 -1.70 4.46 0.89
N VAL A 109 -0.97 5.44 0.39
CA VAL A 109 0.34 5.84 0.93
C VAL A 109 0.20 7.21 1.58
N HIS A 110 0.52 7.29 2.86
CA HIS A 110 0.36 8.49 3.67
C HIS A 110 1.70 9.18 3.94
N ASP A 111 1.74 10.50 3.77
CA ASP A 111 2.82 11.32 4.33
C ASP A 111 2.64 11.46 5.85
N THR A 112 3.71 11.32 6.62
CA THR A 112 3.68 11.39 8.08
C THR A 112 3.80 12.80 8.65
N LEU A 113 3.91 13.85 7.84
CA LEU A 113 4.24 15.22 8.26
C LEU A 113 3.49 15.66 9.52
N PHE A 114 2.15 15.78 9.46
CA PHE A 114 1.38 16.31 10.59
C PHE A 114 1.24 15.33 11.75
N PHE A 115 1.18 14.05 11.46
CA PHE A 115 1.18 13.03 12.52
C PHE A 115 2.48 13.11 13.32
N TYR A 116 3.61 13.26 12.64
CA TYR A 116 4.91 13.37 13.28
C TYR A 116 5.04 14.65 14.13
N VAL A 117 4.58 15.79 13.59
CA VAL A 117 4.58 17.09 14.29
C VAL A 117 3.70 17.06 15.54
N HIS A 118 2.51 16.45 15.47
CA HIS A 118 1.56 16.46 16.58
C HIS A 118 1.75 15.33 17.59
N LEU A 119 2.21 14.17 17.15
CA LEU A 119 2.30 12.96 17.95
C LEU A 119 3.74 12.59 18.34
N GLY A 120 4.73 13.21 17.68
CA GLY A 120 6.12 12.81 17.78
C GLY A 120 6.38 11.43 17.20
N HIS A 121 7.61 10.94 17.37
CA HIS A 121 8.05 9.66 16.81
C HIS A 121 7.21 8.47 17.36
N GLU A 122 7.14 8.33 18.68
CA GLU A 122 6.43 7.20 19.28
C GLU A 122 4.93 7.18 18.98
N GLY A 123 4.30 8.37 19.00
CA GLY A 123 2.88 8.50 18.69
C GLY A 123 2.59 8.15 17.22
N THR A 124 3.47 8.55 16.30
CA THR A 124 3.35 8.19 14.88
C THR A 124 3.48 6.68 14.66
N VAL A 125 4.44 6.01 15.32
CA VAL A 125 4.58 4.55 15.23
C VAL A 125 3.33 3.85 15.77
N ARG A 126 2.82 4.27 16.93
CA ARG A 126 1.57 3.70 17.50
C ARG A 126 0.36 3.91 16.59
N LEU A 127 0.28 5.06 15.93
CA LEU A 127 -0.79 5.33 14.95
C LEU A 127 -0.68 4.36 13.76
N ILE A 128 0.50 4.19 13.18
CA ILE A 128 0.74 3.26 12.07
C ILE A 128 0.30 1.84 12.47
N GLU A 129 0.68 1.39 13.66
CA GLU A 129 0.33 0.06 14.16
C GLU A 129 -1.19 -0.09 14.41
N ALA A 130 -1.83 0.93 14.99
CA ALA A 130 -3.26 0.92 15.29
C ALA A 130 -4.15 0.90 14.02
N LEU A 131 -3.63 1.41 12.90
CA LEU A 131 -4.37 1.46 11.64
C LEU A 131 -4.27 0.17 10.80
N ARG A 132 -3.52 -0.83 11.26
CA ARG A 132 -3.35 -2.11 10.54
C ARG A 132 -4.65 -2.91 10.38
N ASP A 133 -5.62 -2.71 11.26
CA ASP A 133 -6.92 -3.41 11.23
C ASP A 133 -7.97 -2.71 10.36
N VAL A 134 -7.65 -1.53 9.81
CA VAL A 134 -8.53 -0.84 8.86
C VAL A 134 -8.51 -1.60 7.53
N PRO A 135 -9.67 -1.86 6.88
CA PRO A 135 -9.77 -2.75 5.71
C PRO A 135 -9.25 -2.11 4.41
N ILE A 136 -8.07 -1.53 4.47
CA ILE A 136 -7.30 -1.00 3.34
C ILE A 136 -5.81 -1.14 3.66
N ASN A 137 -4.96 -1.39 2.66
CA ASN A 137 -3.53 -1.37 2.88
C ASN A 137 -3.07 0.08 3.12
N GLN A 138 -2.57 0.35 4.31
CA GLN A 138 -2.01 1.65 4.65
C GLN A 138 -0.49 1.56 4.70
N LEU A 139 0.17 2.28 3.81
CA LEU A 139 1.61 2.40 3.72
C LEU A 139 2.01 3.83 4.05
N TRP A 140 3.24 4.04 4.46
CA TRP A 140 3.67 5.31 5.01
C TRP A 140 4.97 5.80 4.39
N LEU A 141 5.10 7.12 4.30
CA LEU A 141 6.32 7.82 3.90
C LEU A 141 6.82 8.64 5.09
N ALA A 142 8.09 8.47 5.44
CA ALA A 142 8.72 9.21 6.53
C ALA A 142 9.10 10.61 6.07
N ARG A 143 8.49 11.64 6.66
CA ARG A 143 8.91 13.02 6.44
C ARG A 143 10.30 13.26 7.01
N ILE A 144 11.19 13.87 6.23
CA ILE A 144 12.59 14.08 6.58
C ILE A 144 12.95 15.54 6.84
N VAL A 145 12.15 16.47 6.34
CA VAL A 145 12.35 17.90 6.50
C VAL A 145 11.04 18.63 6.77
N ALA A 146 11.12 19.73 7.49
CA ALA A 146 10.01 20.64 7.69
C ALA A 146 9.49 21.19 6.36
N GLN A 147 8.20 21.44 6.27
CA GLN A 147 7.60 22.06 5.09
C GLN A 147 7.90 23.54 5.03
N ALA A 148 7.81 24.24 6.16
CA ALA A 148 8.13 25.66 6.26
C ALA A 148 9.63 25.87 6.50
N GLY A 149 10.09 27.10 6.29
CA GLY A 149 11.49 27.49 6.46
C GLY A 149 11.87 27.87 7.89
N TYR A 150 11.01 27.61 8.88
CA TYR A 150 11.28 27.98 10.25
C TYR A 150 12.23 26.98 10.90
N PRO A 151 13.35 27.44 11.50
CA PRO A 151 14.33 26.55 12.14
C PRO A 151 13.71 25.64 13.20
N GLU A 152 12.75 26.15 13.97
CA GLU A 152 12.06 25.44 15.04
C GLU A 152 11.29 24.20 14.51
N GLU A 153 10.77 24.25 13.31
CA GLU A 153 10.09 23.11 12.70
C GLU A 153 11.07 21.99 12.35
N GLN A 154 12.32 22.33 11.99
CA GLN A 154 13.33 21.32 11.64
C GLN A 154 13.75 20.49 12.87
N GLU A 155 13.66 21.01 14.07
CA GLU A 155 13.96 20.29 15.31
C GLU A 155 13.02 19.07 15.52
N TRP A 156 11.80 19.11 14.96
CA TRP A 156 10.86 17.99 15.04
C TRP A 156 11.33 16.79 14.22
N PHE A 157 12.13 17.00 13.19
CA PHE A 157 12.61 15.95 12.26
C PHE A 157 14.03 15.51 12.60
N ASP A 158 14.22 15.01 13.84
CA ASP A 158 15.50 14.45 14.27
C ASP A 158 15.90 13.27 13.35
N PRO A 159 17.07 13.31 12.70
CA PRO A 159 17.52 12.26 11.78
C PRO A 159 17.56 10.87 12.39
N VAL A 160 17.81 10.77 13.70
CA VAL A 160 17.82 9.46 14.39
C VAL A 160 16.43 8.86 14.42
N PHE A 161 15.42 9.65 14.73
CA PHE A 161 14.03 9.20 14.77
C PHE A 161 13.46 8.96 13.37
N VAL A 162 13.80 9.81 12.40
CA VAL A 162 13.40 9.60 11.00
C VAL A 162 13.97 8.29 10.45
N ARG A 163 15.23 7.96 10.75
CA ARG A 163 15.82 6.67 10.34
C ARG A 163 15.14 5.47 11.01
N LYS A 164 14.81 5.58 12.31
CA LYS A 164 14.01 4.53 12.98
C LYS A 164 12.64 4.36 12.35
N LEU A 165 11.99 5.45 11.96
CA LEU A 165 10.72 5.37 11.26
C LEU A 165 10.88 4.72 9.88
N LEU A 166 11.96 5.00 9.16
CA LEU A 166 12.29 4.33 7.90
C LEU A 166 12.56 2.83 8.06
N GLU A 167 13.01 2.37 9.22
CA GLU A 167 13.19 0.94 9.51
C GLU A 167 11.85 0.21 9.72
N HIS A 168 10.77 0.94 10.00
CA HIS A 168 9.45 0.34 10.21
C HIS A 168 8.96 -0.36 8.94
N GLU A 169 8.34 -1.54 9.09
CA GLU A 169 7.95 -2.39 7.95
C GLU A 169 6.88 -1.77 7.04
N ASP A 170 5.94 -0.98 7.61
CA ASP A 170 4.86 -0.33 6.86
C ASP A 170 5.29 1.02 6.26
N VAL A 171 6.49 1.50 6.56
CA VAL A 171 7.08 2.71 5.96
C VAL A 171 7.87 2.32 4.73
N ILE A 172 7.45 2.79 3.56
CA ILE A 172 8.01 2.36 2.26
C ILE A 172 9.04 3.31 1.67
N GLY A 173 9.19 4.51 2.24
CA GLY A 173 10.12 5.50 1.70
C GLY A 173 10.18 6.79 2.52
N THR A 174 10.92 7.75 1.97
CA THR A 174 10.88 9.13 2.44
C THR A 174 9.69 9.86 1.82
N ALA A 175 9.07 10.75 2.59
CA ALA A 175 7.98 11.56 2.10
C ALA A 175 8.48 12.72 1.22
N GLU A 176 7.55 13.41 0.64
CA GLU A 176 7.69 14.53 -0.27
C GLU A 176 8.82 15.50 0.09
N LEU A 177 9.74 15.72 -0.84
CA LEU A 177 10.87 16.65 -0.70
C LEU A 177 10.49 18.06 -1.13
N THR A 178 9.79 18.80 -0.26
CA THR A 178 9.39 20.18 -0.53
C THR A 178 10.54 21.19 -0.47
N ARG A 179 11.67 20.81 0.15
CA ARG A 179 12.84 21.68 0.32
C ARG A 179 13.88 21.43 -0.78
N TRP A 180 13.45 21.50 -2.05
CA TRP A 180 14.31 21.30 -3.22
C TRP A 180 15.63 22.08 -3.23
N PRO A 181 15.71 23.36 -2.77
CA PRO A 181 16.99 24.06 -2.69
C PRO A 181 18.01 23.37 -1.79
N MET A 182 17.59 22.73 -0.71
CA MET A 182 18.49 21.97 0.18
C MET A 182 19.02 20.72 -0.53
N LEU A 183 18.15 20.00 -1.24
CA LEU A 183 18.58 18.85 -2.05
C LEU A 183 19.58 19.27 -3.13
N TYR A 184 19.31 20.37 -3.82
CA TYR A 184 20.19 20.89 -4.87
C TYR A 184 21.57 21.32 -4.34
N GLN A 185 21.63 21.75 -3.08
CA GLN A 185 22.88 22.09 -2.38
C GLN A 185 23.55 20.85 -1.76
N ALA A 186 23.01 19.66 -1.99
CA ALA A 186 23.48 18.41 -1.41
C ALA A 186 23.51 18.44 0.14
N ASP A 187 22.49 19.01 0.75
CA ASP A 187 22.36 19.06 2.22
C ASP A 187 22.47 17.64 2.80
N PRO A 188 23.41 17.40 3.73
CA PRO A 188 23.67 16.06 4.25
C PRO A 188 22.45 15.44 4.92
N LEU A 189 21.58 16.23 5.57
CA LEU A 189 20.38 15.72 6.23
C LEU A 189 19.48 15.01 5.20
N ILE A 190 19.27 15.62 4.05
CA ILE A 190 18.42 15.07 2.98
C ILE A 190 19.13 13.91 2.29
N VAL A 191 20.33 14.15 1.78
CA VAL A 191 21.05 13.17 0.96
C VAL A 191 21.37 11.91 1.74
N ASP A 192 21.89 12.02 2.98
CA ASP A 192 22.23 10.84 3.80
C ASP A 192 20.97 10.05 4.20
N THR A 193 19.84 10.72 4.38
CA THR A 193 18.58 10.04 4.72
C THR A 193 17.99 9.32 3.51
N MET A 194 18.04 9.92 2.32
CA MET A 194 17.65 9.26 1.06
C MET A 194 18.54 8.04 0.77
N GLU A 195 19.86 8.17 0.95
CA GLU A 195 20.78 7.04 0.79
C GLU A 195 20.53 5.95 1.83
N PHE A 196 20.12 6.31 3.05
CA PHE A 196 19.71 5.34 4.06
C PHE A 196 18.45 4.60 3.63
N ALA A 197 17.41 5.30 3.17
CA ALA A 197 16.19 4.70 2.64
C ALA A 197 16.50 3.73 1.48
N LYS A 198 17.35 4.14 0.54
CA LYS A 198 17.80 3.32 -0.59
C LYS A 198 18.51 2.04 -0.13
N ARG A 199 19.36 2.10 0.89
CA ARG A 199 20.01 0.90 1.47
C ARG A 199 19.00 -0.08 2.08
N LEU A 200 17.86 0.40 2.56
CA LEU A 200 16.74 -0.41 3.04
C LEU A 200 15.85 -0.94 1.90
N GLY A 201 16.16 -0.62 0.64
CA GLY A 201 15.32 -0.95 -0.52
C GLY A 201 14.03 -0.13 -0.60
N LYS A 202 14.01 1.07 0.00
CA LYS A 202 12.86 1.98 0.06
C LYS A 202 13.01 3.12 -0.94
N VAL A 203 11.87 3.70 -1.32
CA VAL A 203 11.82 4.78 -2.31
C VAL A 203 12.03 6.16 -1.68
N SER A 204 12.28 7.16 -2.51
CA SER A 204 12.15 8.57 -2.12
C SER A 204 11.08 9.21 -2.99
N ASP A 205 10.14 9.90 -2.34
CA ASP A 205 9.05 10.63 -2.96
C ASP A 205 9.39 12.13 -3.06
N GLY A 206 8.89 12.83 -4.11
CA GLY A 206 9.11 14.25 -4.30
C GLY A 206 9.14 14.71 -5.74
#